data_3e0f59c3a9c855e4975a08ba88e49ce7
#
_entry.id   3e0f59c3a9c855e4975a08ba88e49ce7
#
_cell.length_a   1.000
_cell.length_b   1.000
_cell.length_c   1.000
_cell.angle_alpha   90.00
_cell.angle_beta   90.00
_cell.angle_gamma   90.00
#
_symmetry.space_group_name_H-M   'P 1'
#
loop_
_entity.id
_entity.type
_entity.pdbx_description
1 polymer ?
#
loop_
_entity_poly.entity_id
_entity_poly.type
_entity_poly.pdbx_seq_one_letter_code
_entity_poly.pdbx_strand_id
1 'polypeptide(L)'
;MGFSALLMAGDAAPGVQPAGLGRVGGITLLERQVRMALKRGAGRVLVVAAALPDDFAARLAADPRCVRLQGPAALAGQLDDGDTRDLLLLAPGLLLDDRLLAVMVAAAAPSLLVFGGEAPAGAERLDSTAHWAGAALLPAAQVRRVAAGLGDWSLSGTLLRAAVEASASRLAVEDVPVYAPNRRRMAPMLWAIPEDDEARARATDSLFKAAQKGCLDWPARFLHPPVENAAVRLLLDTPVTPNIVTLISAMLGFAAIWLFASGQPMWGLVLALIVGPLDGIDGKLARVRQEFSRWGDLEHVLDKVLEYGWFLALADWLSESYGLSAWLAAGGIIIFALSEAASGEFFRRFTGRQLDDWGSFERRFRLIGGRRNTFFWTLLPFGIMGLWWTGFLVILAYAAITFAISHWRFCRAIGLYGQQVSDEVRRNFARSAYDFLPKSRTEAS
;
A
#
# COMPACT_ATOMS: atom_id res chain seq x y z
N MET A 1 -8.70 21.40 4.75
CA MET A 1 -8.74 21.60 6.21
C MET A 1 -7.85 20.55 6.86
N GLY A 2 -7.02 20.91 7.85
CA GLY A 2 -6.18 19.95 8.57
C GLY A 2 -6.97 19.30 9.71
N PHE A 3 -6.65 18.07 10.08
CA PHE A 3 -7.23 17.39 11.23
C PHE A 3 -6.16 17.03 12.25
N SER A 4 -6.56 16.77 13.49
CA SER A 4 -5.73 16.17 14.54
C SER A 4 -6.22 14.76 14.82
N ALA A 5 -5.36 13.87 15.32
CA ALA A 5 -5.77 12.52 15.69
C ALA A 5 -5.69 12.33 17.21
N LEU A 6 -6.69 11.67 17.78
CA LEU A 6 -6.73 11.23 19.17
C LEU A 6 -6.71 9.70 19.20
N LEU A 7 -5.64 9.15 19.69
CA LEU A 7 -5.36 7.72 19.68
C LEU A 7 -5.07 7.24 21.11
N MET A 8 -5.54 6.05 21.46
CA MET A 8 -5.47 5.55 22.82
C MET A 8 -4.93 4.14 22.85
N ALA A 9 -4.10 3.85 23.87
CA ALA A 9 -3.70 2.47 24.14
C ALA A 9 -4.89 1.61 24.58
N GLY A 10 -5.88 2.21 25.19
CA GLY A 10 -7.02 1.55 25.82
C GLY A 10 -6.79 1.29 27.31
N ASP A 11 -7.90 1.12 28.02
CA ASP A 11 -7.89 0.74 29.42
C ASP A 11 -7.58 -0.76 29.54
N ALA A 12 -6.84 -1.14 30.56
CA ALA A 12 -6.54 -2.55 30.84
C ALA A 12 -6.60 -2.81 32.34
N ALA A 13 -7.09 -4.00 32.71
CA ALA A 13 -7.00 -4.48 34.08
C ALA A 13 -5.52 -4.65 34.49
N PRO A 14 -5.19 -4.59 35.79
CA PRO A 14 -3.82 -4.82 36.24
C PRO A 14 -3.27 -6.16 35.74
N GLY A 15 -2.10 -6.10 35.07
CA GLY A 15 -1.46 -7.28 34.47
C GLY A 15 -1.95 -7.69 33.09
N VAL A 16 -2.94 -6.99 32.53
CA VAL A 16 -3.41 -7.20 31.15
C VAL A 16 -2.82 -6.13 30.24
N GLN A 17 -2.35 -6.54 29.07
CA GLN A 17 -1.83 -5.60 28.08
C GLN A 17 -2.99 -4.80 27.44
N PRO A 18 -2.89 -3.43 27.37
CA PRO A 18 -3.86 -2.63 26.65
C PRO A 18 -4.03 -3.06 25.20
N ALA A 19 -5.27 -3.06 24.69
CA ALA A 19 -5.59 -3.53 23.35
C ALA A 19 -4.77 -2.84 22.23
N GLY A 20 -4.49 -1.56 22.37
CA GLY A 20 -3.66 -0.79 21.42
C GLY A 20 -2.19 -1.20 21.40
N LEU A 21 -1.70 -1.87 22.44
CA LEU A 21 -0.31 -2.35 22.51
C LEU A 21 -0.17 -3.79 21.96
N GLY A 22 -1.27 -4.46 21.61
CA GLY A 22 -1.24 -5.72 20.89
C GLY A 22 -0.50 -5.59 19.55
N ARG A 23 0.36 -6.56 19.22
CA ARG A 23 1.17 -6.52 17.98
C ARG A 23 0.46 -7.23 16.84
N VAL A 24 0.36 -6.57 15.69
CA VAL A 24 -0.17 -7.12 14.44
C VAL A 24 0.73 -6.70 13.29
N GLY A 25 1.26 -7.65 12.55
CA GLY A 25 2.20 -7.38 11.47
C GLY A 25 3.50 -6.70 11.94
N GLY A 26 4.05 -7.13 13.09
CA GLY A 26 5.35 -6.72 13.62
C GLY A 26 5.38 -5.40 14.40
N ILE A 27 4.28 -4.63 14.44
CA ILE A 27 4.17 -3.36 15.20
C ILE A 27 2.91 -3.35 16.05
N THR A 28 2.85 -2.49 17.08
CA THR A 28 1.65 -2.34 17.89
C THR A 28 0.51 -1.71 17.09
N LEU A 29 -0.74 -2.03 17.45
CA LEU A 29 -1.91 -1.44 16.77
C LEU A 29 -1.94 0.08 16.96
N LEU A 30 -1.57 0.57 18.14
CA LEU A 30 -1.47 2.01 18.40
C LEU A 30 -0.40 2.68 17.51
N GLU A 31 0.78 2.08 17.37
CA GLU A 31 1.81 2.61 16.46
C GLU A 31 1.33 2.61 15.00
N ARG A 32 0.60 1.57 14.59
CA ARG A 32 -0.02 1.51 13.26
C ARG A 32 -1.00 2.65 13.05
N GLN A 33 -1.85 2.93 14.03
CA GLN A 33 -2.81 4.05 13.97
C GLN A 33 -2.09 5.40 13.88
N VAL A 34 -1.01 5.61 14.65
CA VAL A 34 -0.17 6.82 14.57
C VAL A 34 0.40 6.99 13.16
N ARG A 35 1.04 5.94 12.61
CA ARG A 35 1.63 5.98 11.26
C ARG A 35 0.58 6.27 10.19
N MET A 36 -0.62 5.68 10.31
CA MET A 36 -1.73 5.92 9.39
C MET A 36 -2.26 7.35 9.47
N ALA A 37 -2.44 7.90 10.66
CA ALA A 37 -2.88 9.28 10.86
C ALA A 37 -1.87 10.28 10.27
N LEU A 38 -0.58 10.10 10.56
CA LEU A 38 0.49 10.94 10.02
C LEU A 38 0.56 10.87 8.48
N LYS A 39 0.43 9.68 7.91
CA LYS A 39 0.38 9.47 6.46
C LYS A 39 -0.80 10.17 5.80
N ARG A 40 -1.94 10.24 6.49
CA ARG A 40 -3.15 10.95 6.03
C ARG A 40 -3.10 12.46 6.26
N GLY A 41 -1.99 12.98 6.79
CA GLY A 41 -1.76 14.41 6.93
C GLY A 41 -2.29 14.98 8.25
N ALA A 42 -2.38 14.19 9.31
CA ALA A 42 -2.68 14.72 10.64
C ALA A 42 -1.65 15.79 11.02
N GLY A 43 -2.14 16.99 11.32
CA GLY A 43 -1.28 18.10 11.76
C GLY A 43 -0.77 17.89 13.18
N ARG A 44 -1.51 17.14 14.02
CA ARG A 44 -1.15 16.78 15.39
C ARG A 44 -1.71 15.39 15.71
N VAL A 45 -0.95 14.60 16.47
CA VAL A 45 -1.37 13.27 16.94
C VAL A 45 -1.22 13.23 18.45
N LEU A 46 -2.34 13.13 19.16
CA LEU A 46 -2.43 13.03 20.60
C LEU A 46 -2.54 11.56 20.98
N VAL A 47 -1.55 11.03 21.69
CA VAL A 47 -1.49 9.61 22.06
C VAL A 47 -1.67 9.46 23.57
N VAL A 48 -2.81 8.92 23.96
CA VAL A 48 -3.13 8.67 25.38
C VAL A 48 -2.63 7.25 25.75
N ALA A 49 -1.54 7.19 26.50
CA ALA A 49 -0.93 5.95 26.93
C ALA A 49 -0.08 6.14 28.19
N ALA A 50 -0.39 5.41 29.27
CA ALA A 50 0.39 5.42 30.51
C ALA A 50 1.79 4.84 30.29
N ALA A 51 1.90 3.74 29.55
CA ALA A 51 3.17 3.10 29.16
C ALA A 51 3.20 2.83 27.65
N LEU A 52 4.39 2.89 27.06
CA LEU A 52 4.66 2.53 25.68
C LEU A 52 5.96 1.71 25.65
N PRO A 53 6.14 0.78 24.69
CA PRO A 53 7.43 0.17 24.40
C PRO A 53 8.48 1.24 24.10
N ASP A 54 9.72 1.08 24.60
CA ASP A 54 10.78 2.09 24.55
C ASP A 54 11.09 2.56 23.11
N ASP A 55 11.15 1.62 22.18
CA ASP A 55 11.40 1.87 20.77
C ASP A 55 10.26 2.67 20.12
N PHE A 56 9.02 2.41 20.48
CA PHE A 56 7.88 3.19 20.00
C PHE A 56 7.83 4.57 20.66
N ALA A 57 8.11 4.65 21.97
CA ALA A 57 8.18 5.93 22.68
C ALA A 57 9.25 6.84 22.09
N ALA A 58 10.44 6.32 21.75
CA ALA A 58 11.51 7.08 21.10
C ALA A 58 11.10 7.60 19.70
N ARG A 59 10.46 6.74 18.89
CA ARG A 59 9.95 7.17 17.57
C ARG A 59 8.86 8.22 17.67
N LEU A 60 7.97 8.08 18.65
CA LEU A 60 6.90 9.05 18.89
C LEU A 60 7.46 10.42 19.28
N ALA A 61 8.46 10.44 20.17
CA ALA A 61 9.13 11.67 20.62
C ALA A 61 9.95 12.36 19.51
N ALA A 62 10.40 11.60 18.50
CA ALA A 62 11.15 12.15 17.37
C ALA A 62 10.29 12.93 16.35
N ASP A 63 8.95 12.73 16.33
CA ASP A 63 8.06 13.48 15.44
C ASP A 63 7.37 14.63 16.23
N PRO A 64 7.67 15.90 15.92
CA PRO A 64 7.14 17.05 16.67
C PRO A 64 5.61 17.20 16.59
N ARG A 65 4.95 16.49 15.67
CA ARG A 65 3.48 16.43 15.57
C ARG A 65 2.86 15.53 16.61
N CYS A 66 3.64 14.65 17.22
CA CYS A 66 3.16 13.65 18.17
C CYS A 66 3.32 14.13 19.62
N VAL A 67 2.26 14.03 20.40
CA VAL A 67 2.24 14.38 21.82
C VAL A 67 1.73 13.19 22.61
N ARG A 68 2.57 12.68 23.53
CA ARG A 68 2.14 11.62 24.46
C ARG A 68 1.48 12.24 25.68
N LEU A 69 0.34 11.70 26.08
CA LEU A 69 -0.43 12.03 27.27
C LEU A 69 -0.43 10.81 28.20
N GLN A 70 -0.14 11.00 29.47
CA GLN A 70 -0.12 9.94 30.47
C GLN A 70 -1.52 9.37 30.77
N GLY A 71 -2.56 10.18 30.54
CA GLY A 71 -3.93 9.78 30.75
C GLY A 71 -4.91 10.78 30.15
N PRO A 72 -6.22 10.43 30.14
CA PRO A 72 -7.28 11.28 29.54
C PRO A 72 -7.38 12.67 30.14
N ALA A 73 -7.10 12.83 31.44
CA ALA A 73 -7.16 14.12 32.13
C ALA A 73 -6.23 15.19 31.53
N ALA A 74 -5.09 14.77 30.95
CA ALA A 74 -4.15 15.69 30.30
C ALA A 74 -4.67 16.22 28.95
N LEU A 75 -5.73 15.63 28.38
CA LEU A 75 -6.25 15.99 27.05
C LEU A 75 -6.85 17.40 27.03
N ALA A 76 -7.59 17.79 28.07
CA ALA A 76 -8.25 19.09 28.12
C ALA A 76 -7.24 20.26 28.01
N GLY A 77 -6.06 20.14 28.64
CA GLY A 77 -4.98 21.13 28.57
C GLY A 77 -4.21 21.15 27.25
N GLN A 78 -4.47 20.20 26.37
CA GLN A 78 -3.83 20.12 25.04
C GLN A 78 -4.71 20.66 23.90
N LEU A 79 -5.97 20.97 24.18
CA LEU A 79 -6.92 21.48 23.21
C LEU A 79 -7.24 22.95 23.57
N ASP A 80 -6.59 23.88 22.86
CA ASP A 80 -6.78 25.31 23.05
C ASP A 80 -8.19 25.78 22.60
N ASP A 81 -8.65 26.88 23.13
CA ASP A 81 -9.94 27.48 22.75
C ASP A 81 -10.02 27.89 21.28
N GLY A 82 -8.88 28.17 20.66
CA GLY A 82 -8.75 28.52 19.25
C GLY A 82 -8.51 27.35 18.30
N ASP A 83 -8.38 26.09 18.79
CA ASP A 83 -8.16 24.93 17.90
C ASP A 83 -9.49 24.55 17.23
N THR A 84 -9.58 24.87 15.94
CA THR A 84 -10.77 24.60 15.10
C THR A 84 -10.62 23.32 14.28
N ARG A 85 -9.51 22.57 14.45
CA ARG A 85 -9.29 21.34 13.70
C ARG A 85 -10.14 20.20 14.25
N ASP A 86 -10.77 19.46 13.35
CA ASP A 86 -11.50 18.27 13.74
C ASP A 86 -10.56 17.19 14.28
N LEU A 87 -11.00 16.40 15.26
CA LEU A 87 -10.25 15.30 15.84
C LEU A 87 -10.75 13.95 15.30
N LEU A 88 -9.85 13.22 14.66
CA LEU A 88 -10.05 11.82 14.32
C LEU A 88 -9.83 10.95 15.56
N LEU A 89 -10.87 10.32 16.03
CA LEU A 89 -10.83 9.31 17.08
C LEU A 89 -10.77 7.93 16.45
N LEU A 90 -9.83 7.07 16.90
CA LEU A 90 -9.83 5.64 16.58
C LEU A 90 -9.95 4.81 17.85
N ALA A 91 -10.75 3.75 17.78
CA ALA A 91 -10.92 2.82 18.89
C ALA A 91 -9.59 2.17 19.27
N PRO A 92 -9.33 1.94 20.57
CA PRO A 92 -8.16 1.22 21.02
C PRO A 92 -8.10 -0.18 20.41
N GLY A 93 -6.90 -0.58 19.93
CA GLY A 93 -6.73 -1.90 19.34
C GLY A 93 -7.37 -2.13 17.97
N LEU A 94 -7.93 -1.10 17.35
CA LEU A 94 -8.54 -1.20 16.03
C LEU A 94 -7.49 -1.33 14.94
N LEU A 95 -7.59 -2.37 14.12
CA LEU A 95 -6.98 -2.51 12.80
C LEU A 95 -7.98 -2.03 11.75
N LEU A 96 -7.66 -0.93 11.06
CA LEU A 96 -8.53 -0.29 10.08
C LEU A 96 -7.89 -0.23 8.69
N ASP A 97 -8.70 -0.40 7.64
CA ASP A 97 -8.24 -0.19 6.25
C ASP A 97 -8.01 1.30 5.96
N ASP A 98 -6.94 1.59 5.22
CA ASP A 98 -6.56 2.95 4.83
C ASP A 98 -7.64 3.65 3.98
N ARG A 99 -8.50 2.90 3.27
CA ARG A 99 -9.65 3.43 2.51
C ARG A 99 -10.74 3.97 3.44
N LEU A 100 -11.04 3.25 4.51
CA LEU A 100 -12.00 3.69 5.52
C LEU A 100 -11.53 4.95 6.24
N LEU A 101 -10.23 4.98 6.58
CA LEU A 101 -9.62 6.16 7.18
C LEU A 101 -9.67 7.37 6.22
N ALA A 102 -9.46 7.14 4.91
CA ALA A 102 -9.55 8.21 3.90
C ALA A 102 -10.94 8.84 3.84
N VAL A 103 -11.99 8.01 3.87
CA VAL A 103 -13.38 8.48 3.87
C VAL A 103 -13.70 9.28 5.13
N MET A 104 -13.24 8.79 6.30
CA MET A 104 -13.43 9.51 7.58
C MET A 104 -12.77 10.88 7.57
N VAL A 105 -11.52 10.99 7.14
CA VAL A 105 -10.79 12.27 7.12
C VAL A 105 -11.37 13.27 6.10
N ALA A 106 -12.04 12.77 5.05
CA ALA A 106 -12.70 13.61 4.04
C ALA A 106 -14.12 14.04 4.44
N ALA A 107 -14.68 13.47 5.50
CA ALA A 107 -16.02 13.80 5.96
C ALA A 107 -16.09 15.14 6.72
N ALA A 108 -17.30 15.65 6.91
CA ALA A 108 -17.55 16.76 7.81
C ALA A 108 -17.81 16.25 9.24
N ALA A 109 -17.24 16.91 10.25
CA ALA A 109 -17.49 16.58 11.65
C ALA A 109 -18.83 17.19 12.14
N PRO A 110 -19.57 16.53 13.04
CA PRO A 110 -19.30 15.20 13.59
C PRO A 110 -19.73 14.06 12.66
N SER A 111 -18.88 13.03 12.53
CA SER A 111 -19.17 11.83 11.71
C SER A 111 -18.70 10.56 12.40
N LEU A 112 -19.43 9.45 12.20
CA LEU A 112 -19.14 8.13 12.71
C LEU A 112 -19.03 7.13 11.56
N LEU A 113 -18.01 6.26 11.59
CA LEU A 113 -17.94 5.10 10.71
C LEU A 113 -18.76 3.98 11.32
N VAL A 114 -19.67 3.39 10.53
CA VAL A 114 -20.63 2.41 11.03
C VAL A 114 -20.75 1.20 10.09
N PHE A 115 -21.14 0.05 10.66
CA PHE A 115 -21.73 -1.05 9.91
C PHE A 115 -23.25 -0.89 9.93
N GLY A 116 -23.86 -0.86 8.74
CA GLY A 116 -25.30 -0.69 8.55
C GLY A 116 -26.11 -1.98 8.59
N GLY A 117 -25.46 -3.14 8.86
CA GLY A 117 -26.07 -4.45 8.88
C GLY A 117 -25.38 -5.38 9.87
N GLU A 118 -25.05 -6.60 9.42
CA GLU A 118 -24.30 -7.56 10.21
C GLU A 118 -22.88 -7.04 10.46
N ALA A 119 -22.53 -6.86 11.72
CA ALA A 119 -21.24 -6.31 12.12
C ALA A 119 -20.28 -7.42 12.57
N PRO A 120 -18.96 -7.29 12.29
CA PRO A 120 -17.96 -8.20 12.81
C PRO A 120 -17.93 -8.22 14.34
N ALA A 121 -17.45 -9.33 14.93
CA ALA A 121 -17.23 -9.44 16.37
C ALA A 121 -16.29 -8.31 16.87
N GLY A 122 -16.62 -7.71 18.00
CA GLY A 122 -15.91 -6.58 18.59
C GLY A 122 -16.39 -5.19 18.16
N ALA A 123 -17.34 -5.10 17.21
CA ALA A 123 -17.97 -3.82 16.88
C ALA A 123 -19.01 -3.43 17.95
N GLU A 124 -18.90 -2.21 18.48
CA GLU A 124 -19.78 -1.69 19.51
C GLU A 124 -21.14 -1.31 18.94
N ARG A 125 -22.23 -1.78 19.54
CA ARG A 125 -23.57 -1.47 19.09
C ARG A 125 -23.93 -0.01 19.43
N LEU A 126 -24.36 0.76 18.43
CA LEU A 126 -24.83 2.14 18.62
C LEU A 126 -26.33 2.18 18.92
N ASP A 127 -27.11 1.47 18.12
CA ASP A 127 -28.58 1.39 18.24
C ASP A 127 -29.11 0.08 17.60
N SER A 128 -30.41 0.04 17.28
CA SER A 128 -31.03 -1.13 16.65
C SER A 128 -30.59 -1.37 15.21
N THR A 129 -30.00 -0.39 14.55
CA THR A 129 -29.73 -0.39 13.10
C THR A 129 -28.25 -0.32 12.73
N ALA A 130 -27.37 0.03 13.67
CA ALA A 130 -25.97 0.27 13.36
C ALA A 130 -25.01 -0.10 14.49
N HIS A 131 -23.80 -0.51 14.10
CA HIS A 131 -22.67 -0.75 14.99
C HIS A 131 -21.53 0.20 14.65
N TRP A 132 -20.83 0.73 15.66
CA TRP A 132 -19.65 1.57 15.47
C TRP A 132 -18.48 0.75 14.90
N ALA A 133 -17.92 1.21 13.80
CA ALA A 133 -16.77 0.58 13.19
C ALA A 133 -15.42 1.11 13.75
N GLY A 134 -15.44 1.78 14.90
CA GLY A 134 -14.25 2.15 15.64
C GLY A 134 -13.56 3.44 15.18
N ALA A 135 -14.17 4.23 14.28
CA ALA A 135 -13.64 5.53 13.87
C ALA A 135 -14.70 6.63 13.97
N ALA A 136 -14.30 7.82 14.41
CA ALA A 136 -15.14 9.00 14.48
C ALA A 136 -14.32 10.26 14.14
N LEU A 137 -14.95 11.24 13.50
CA LEU A 137 -14.40 12.59 13.32
C LEU A 137 -15.24 13.57 14.11
N LEU A 138 -14.66 14.26 15.08
CA LEU A 138 -15.36 15.07 16.07
C LEU A 138 -14.82 16.51 16.09
N PRO A 139 -15.68 17.53 16.28
CA PRO A 139 -15.21 18.89 16.49
C PRO A 139 -14.34 19.01 17.75
N ALA A 140 -13.22 19.75 17.68
CA ALA A 140 -12.31 19.96 18.81
C ALA A 140 -13.03 20.48 20.06
N ALA A 141 -13.97 21.40 19.91
CA ALA A 141 -14.77 21.95 20.99
C ALA A 141 -15.60 20.89 21.74
N GLN A 142 -16.13 19.88 21.02
CA GLN A 142 -16.86 18.77 21.61
C GLN A 142 -15.92 17.87 22.42
N VAL A 143 -14.78 17.50 21.84
CA VAL A 143 -13.78 16.66 22.51
C VAL A 143 -13.26 17.32 23.77
N ARG A 144 -12.95 18.63 23.73
CA ARG A 144 -12.51 19.40 24.89
C ARG A 144 -13.55 19.41 25.99
N ARG A 145 -14.83 19.65 25.67
CA ARG A 145 -15.93 19.66 26.64
C ARG A 145 -16.06 18.32 27.35
N VAL A 146 -15.99 17.23 26.60
CA VAL A 146 -16.04 15.86 27.14
C VAL A 146 -14.81 15.59 28.02
N ALA A 147 -13.61 15.95 27.58
CA ALA A 147 -12.38 15.74 28.34
C ALA A 147 -12.37 16.50 29.68
N ALA A 148 -12.91 17.72 29.72
CA ALA A 148 -13.01 18.53 30.93
C ALA A 148 -13.99 17.95 31.97
N GLY A 149 -15.02 17.23 31.54
CA GLY A 149 -16.05 16.63 32.42
C GLY A 149 -15.97 15.11 32.57
N LEU A 150 -14.84 14.48 32.16
CA LEU A 150 -14.76 13.05 31.99
C LEU A 150 -14.90 12.24 33.31
N GLY A 151 -14.30 12.73 34.42
CA GLY A 151 -14.26 11.97 35.68
C GLY A 151 -13.61 10.59 35.49
N ASP A 152 -14.25 9.56 36.03
CA ASP A 152 -13.79 8.16 35.99
C ASP A 152 -14.30 7.37 34.76
N TRP A 153 -14.99 8.04 33.82
CA TRP A 153 -15.56 7.37 32.64
C TRP A 153 -14.52 7.13 31.55
N SER A 154 -14.77 6.10 30.73
CA SER A 154 -13.96 5.83 29.53
C SER A 154 -14.06 7.01 28.54
N LEU A 155 -12.91 7.51 28.12
CA LEU A 155 -12.84 8.63 27.18
C LEU A 155 -13.49 8.27 25.82
N SER A 156 -13.17 7.09 25.28
CA SER A 156 -13.72 6.65 23.98
C SER A 156 -15.24 6.50 24.01
N GLY A 157 -15.76 5.82 25.05
CA GLY A 157 -17.20 5.60 25.21
C GLY A 157 -17.97 6.89 25.43
N THR A 158 -17.40 7.83 26.21
CA THR A 158 -18.03 9.15 26.45
C THR A 158 -18.03 10.02 25.19
N LEU A 159 -16.94 10.03 24.41
CA LEU A 159 -16.87 10.73 23.13
C LEU A 159 -17.85 10.13 22.11
N LEU A 160 -17.96 8.81 22.06
CA LEU A 160 -18.92 8.13 21.18
C LEU A 160 -20.36 8.50 21.53
N ARG A 161 -20.72 8.47 22.81
CA ARG A 161 -22.05 8.89 23.28
C ARG A 161 -22.33 10.34 22.91
N ALA A 162 -21.41 11.24 23.16
CA ALA A 162 -21.55 12.65 22.79
C ALA A 162 -21.72 12.85 21.27
N ALA A 163 -21.04 12.03 20.43
CA ALA A 163 -21.22 12.06 18.99
C ALA A 163 -22.63 11.61 18.57
N VAL A 164 -23.16 10.55 19.17
CA VAL A 164 -24.52 10.05 18.90
C VAL A 164 -25.56 11.10 19.34
N GLU A 165 -25.41 11.70 20.52
CA GLU A 165 -26.29 12.77 21.03
C GLU A 165 -26.27 14.00 20.12
N ALA A 166 -25.11 14.32 19.51
CA ALA A 166 -24.99 15.40 18.53
C ALA A 166 -25.50 15.03 17.12
N SER A 167 -26.14 13.87 16.96
CA SER A 167 -26.65 13.39 15.67
C SER A 167 -25.58 13.33 14.58
N ALA A 168 -24.38 12.83 14.92
CA ALA A 168 -23.27 12.67 13.98
C ALA A 168 -23.69 11.93 12.70
N SER A 169 -23.18 12.39 11.56
CA SER A 169 -23.39 11.75 10.26
C SER A 169 -22.83 10.31 10.26
N ARG A 170 -23.55 9.36 9.68
CA ARG A 170 -23.14 7.95 9.61
C ARG A 170 -22.58 7.64 8.24
N LEU A 171 -21.36 7.13 8.20
CA LEU A 171 -20.67 6.69 7.00
C LEU A 171 -20.63 5.15 7.03
N ALA A 172 -21.33 4.50 6.13
CA ALA A 172 -21.37 3.05 6.11
C ALA A 172 -20.07 2.46 5.52
N VAL A 173 -19.52 1.44 6.17
CA VAL A 173 -18.36 0.69 5.69
C VAL A 173 -18.64 0.05 4.34
N GLU A 174 -19.87 -0.37 4.14
CA GLU A 174 -20.38 -1.04 2.94
C GLU A 174 -20.37 -0.12 1.70
N ASP A 175 -20.45 1.20 1.91
CA ASP A 175 -20.42 2.19 0.82
C ASP A 175 -19.00 2.46 0.30
N VAL A 176 -17.97 1.99 1.02
CA VAL A 176 -16.58 2.24 0.63
C VAL A 176 -16.13 1.23 -0.43
N PRO A 177 -15.61 1.69 -1.58
CA PRO A 177 -15.23 0.80 -2.67
C PRO A 177 -14.23 -0.28 -2.26
N VAL A 178 -14.53 -1.53 -2.59
CA VAL A 178 -13.65 -2.70 -2.33
C VAL A 178 -12.39 -2.65 -3.20
N TYR A 179 -12.42 -1.91 -4.31
CA TYR A 179 -11.25 -1.73 -5.16
C TYR A 179 -10.20 -0.86 -4.47
N ALA A 180 -8.97 -1.37 -4.39
CA ALA A 180 -7.82 -0.66 -3.82
C ALA A 180 -6.90 -0.13 -4.94
N PRO A 181 -6.95 1.18 -5.27
CA PRO A 181 -6.18 1.77 -6.38
C PRO A 181 -4.68 1.53 -6.25
N ASN A 182 -4.13 1.71 -5.06
CA ASN A 182 -2.69 1.54 -4.77
C ASN A 182 -2.20 0.09 -4.97
N ARG A 183 -3.13 -0.87 -4.94
CA ARG A 183 -2.85 -2.31 -5.09
C ARG A 183 -3.35 -2.85 -6.42
N ARG A 184 -4.11 -2.05 -7.17
CA ARG A 184 -4.72 -2.40 -8.48
C ARG A 184 -5.51 -3.71 -8.45
N ARG A 185 -6.33 -3.90 -7.42
CA ARG A 185 -7.17 -5.09 -7.24
C ARG A 185 -8.34 -4.85 -6.30
N MET A 186 -9.36 -5.68 -6.43
CA MET A 186 -10.36 -5.85 -5.38
C MET A 186 -9.65 -6.45 -4.16
N ALA A 187 -9.63 -5.74 -3.06
CA ALA A 187 -9.02 -6.18 -1.81
C ALA A 187 -10.06 -6.19 -0.70
N PRO A 188 -10.18 -7.27 0.08
CA PRO A 188 -11.06 -7.30 1.23
C PRO A 188 -10.80 -6.09 2.14
N MET A 189 -11.87 -5.54 2.71
CA MET A 189 -11.76 -4.46 3.66
C MET A 189 -11.12 -4.98 4.95
N LEU A 190 -10.05 -4.31 5.41
CA LEU A 190 -9.40 -4.65 6.68
C LEU A 190 -10.14 -3.97 7.81
N TRP A 191 -10.70 -4.77 8.69
CA TRP A 191 -11.25 -4.33 9.95
C TRP A 191 -11.13 -5.46 10.98
N ALA A 192 -10.58 -5.18 12.14
CA ALA A 192 -10.54 -6.10 13.28
C ALA A 192 -10.21 -5.36 14.59
N ILE A 193 -10.73 -5.85 15.69
CA ILE A 193 -10.28 -5.54 17.07
C ILE A 193 -9.82 -6.86 17.68
N PRO A 194 -8.55 -7.26 17.50
CA PRO A 194 -8.05 -8.55 17.96
C PRO A 194 -7.81 -8.52 19.47
N GLU A 195 -8.55 -9.33 20.21
CA GLU A 195 -8.50 -9.39 21.68
C GLU A 195 -7.43 -10.37 22.19
N ASP A 196 -7.16 -11.44 21.45
CA ASP A 196 -6.22 -12.49 21.82
C ASP A 196 -5.12 -12.71 20.76
N ASP A 197 -4.16 -13.59 21.07
CA ASP A 197 -3.03 -13.88 20.17
C ASP A 197 -3.46 -14.57 18.90
N GLU A 198 -4.50 -15.40 18.93
CA GLU A 198 -5.02 -16.08 17.75
C GLU A 198 -5.71 -15.08 16.81
N ALA A 199 -6.50 -14.14 17.35
CA ALA A 199 -7.10 -13.06 16.58
C ALA A 199 -6.02 -12.13 16.00
N ARG A 200 -4.94 -11.84 16.73
CA ARG A 200 -3.77 -11.09 16.23
C ARG A 200 -3.06 -11.80 15.09
N ALA A 201 -2.91 -13.12 15.17
CA ALA A 201 -2.35 -13.92 14.08
C ALA A 201 -3.25 -13.88 12.83
N ARG A 202 -4.56 -14.07 12.98
CA ARG A 202 -5.54 -13.94 11.87
C ARG A 202 -5.53 -12.54 11.26
N ALA A 203 -5.45 -11.50 12.07
CA ALA A 203 -5.34 -10.12 11.62
C ALA A 203 -4.04 -9.89 10.83
N THR A 204 -2.91 -10.49 11.27
CA THR A 204 -1.64 -10.45 10.53
C THR A 204 -1.77 -11.14 9.18
N ASP A 205 -2.39 -12.31 9.08
CA ASP A 205 -2.64 -12.99 7.81
C ASP A 205 -3.52 -12.17 6.86
N SER A 206 -4.52 -11.49 7.43
CA SER A 206 -5.37 -10.57 6.66
C SER A 206 -4.58 -9.38 6.12
N LEU A 207 -3.63 -8.83 6.88
CA LEU A 207 -2.69 -7.81 6.41
C LEU A 207 -1.82 -8.30 5.24
N PHE A 208 -1.28 -9.54 5.32
CA PHE A 208 -0.50 -10.12 4.22
C PHE A 208 -1.33 -10.23 2.95
N LYS A 209 -2.56 -10.76 3.06
CA LYS A 209 -3.49 -10.84 1.93
C LYS A 209 -3.80 -9.46 1.37
N ALA A 210 -4.06 -8.48 2.24
CA ALA A 210 -4.35 -7.12 1.84
C ALA A 210 -3.12 -6.39 1.26
N ALA A 211 -1.91 -6.69 1.69
CA ALA A 211 -0.67 -6.09 1.20
C ALA A 211 -0.28 -6.55 -0.22
N GLN A 212 -0.83 -7.66 -0.71
CA GLN A 212 -0.52 -8.18 -2.05
C GLN A 212 -0.99 -7.21 -3.14
N LYS A 213 -0.13 -6.91 -4.13
CA LYS A 213 -0.49 -6.14 -5.32
C LYS A 213 -1.26 -7.01 -6.33
N GLY A 214 -2.13 -6.40 -7.13
CA GLY A 214 -2.73 -6.96 -8.33
C GLY A 214 -2.02 -6.47 -9.59
N CYS A 215 -2.49 -6.85 -10.77
CA CYS A 215 -1.91 -6.48 -12.06
C CYS A 215 -0.40 -6.75 -12.14
N LEU A 216 0.01 -7.97 -11.76
CA LEU A 216 1.39 -8.45 -11.77
C LEU A 216 1.66 -9.29 -13.02
N ASP A 217 2.94 -9.37 -13.41
CA ASP A 217 3.42 -10.39 -14.35
C ASP A 217 3.36 -11.80 -13.73
N TRP A 218 3.45 -12.86 -14.56
CA TRP A 218 3.23 -14.22 -14.08
C TRP A 218 4.26 -14.68 -13.03
N PRO A 219 5.57 -14.31 -13.08
CA PRO A 219 6.49 -14.68 -12.00
C PRO A 219 6.11 -14.04 -10.66
N ALA A 220 5.83 -12.73 -10.67
CA ALA A 220 5.44 -11.99 -9.47
C ALA A 220 4.05 -12.41 -8.93
N ARG A 221 3.19 -12.98 -9.78
CA ARG A 221 1.89 -13.48 -9.35
C ARG A 221 1.93 -14.88 -8.76
N PHE A 222 2.73 -15.78 -9.34
CA PHE A 222 2.66 -17.21 -9.01
C PHE A 222 3.90 -17.74 -8.29
N LEU A 223 5.11 -17.24 -8.61
CA LEU A 223 6.36 -17.76 -8.05
C LEU A 223 6.84 -16.96 -6.83
N HIS A 224 6.74 -15.62 -6.87
CA HIS A 224 7.28 -14.78 -5.81
C HIS A 224 6.49 -14.81 -4.49
N PRO A 225 5.13 -14.87 -4.46
CA PRO A 225 4.37 -14.68 -3.23
C PRO A 225 4.69 -15.68 -2.10
N PRO A 226 4.95 -16.98 -2.33
CA PRO A 226 5.37 -17.87 -1.26
C PRO A 226 6.67 -17.43 -0.60
N VAL A 227 7.68 -17.06 -1.42
CA VAL A 227 9.00 -16.60 -0.95
C VAL A 227 8.87 -15.26 -0.22
N GLU A 228 8.16 -14.30 -0.83
CA GLU A 228 7.89 -13.00 -0.20
C GLU A 228 7.20 -13.14 1.15
N ASN A 229 6.15 -13.98 1.23
CA ASN A 229 5.40 -14.17 2.47
C ASN A 229 6.28 -14.80 3.56
N ALA A 230 7.06 -15.83 3.23
CA ALA A 230 7.97 -16.47 4.18
C ALA A 230 9.03 -15.47 4.68
N ALA A 231 9.69 -14.76 3.77
CA ALA A 231 10.70 -13.78 4.13
C ALA A 231 10.13 -12.62 4.97
N VAL A 232 8.99 -12.05 4.57
CA VAL A 232 8.37 -10.96 5.34
C VAL A 232 7.97 -11.44 6.74
N ARG A 233 7.43 -12.67 6.89
CA ARG A 233 7.12 -13.21 8.22
C ARG A 233 8.36 -13.32 9.12
N LEU A 234 9.48 -13.79 8.57
CA LEU A 234 10.76 -13.87 9.30
C LEU A 234 11.28 -12.48 9.71
N LEU A 235 11.02 -11.46 8.87
CA LEU A 235 11.49 -10.11 9.11
C LEU A 235 10.60 -9.30 10.06
N LEU A 236 9.35 -9.71 10.32
CA LEU A 236 8.38 -8.90 11.09
C LEU A 236 8.88 -8.47 12.47
N ASP A 237 9.58 -9.34 13.17
CA ASP A 237 10.06 -9.10 14.53
C ASP A 237 11.56 -8.75 14.59
N THR A 238 12.17 -8.46 13.44
CA THR A 238 13.57 -8.04 13.33
C THR A 238 13.69 -6.52 13.16
N PRO A 239 14.85 -5.91 13.45
CA PRO A 239 15.11 -4.49 13.17
C PRO A 239 15.34 -4.18 11.67
N VAL A 240 15.30 -5.19 10.80
CA VAL A 240 15.50 -5.01 9.36
C VAL A 240 14.37 -4.15 8.79
N THR A 241 14.71 -3.02 8.20
CA THR A 241 13.78 -2.09 7.57
C THR A 241 13.58 -2.43 6.09
N PRO A 242 12.48 -1.98 5.45
CA PRO A 242 12.31 -2.11 4.01
C PRO A 242 13.52 -1.56 3.22
N ASN A 243 14.08 -0.43 3.63
CA ASN A 243 15.24 0.19 2.97
C ASN A 243 16.50 -0.71 2.98
N ILE A 244 16.70 -1.50 4.04
CA ILE A 244 17.81 -2.47 4.10
C ILE A 244 17.60 -3.56 3.04
N VAL A 245 16.37 -4.03 2.88
CA VAL A 245 16.03 -5.04 1.86
C VAL A 245 16.25 -4.46 0.46
N THR A 246 15.80 -3.24 0.20
CA THR A 246 16.06 -2.53 -1.07
C THR A 246 17.56 -2.38 -1.34
N LEU A 247 18.36 -2.04 -0.33
CA LEU A 247 19.82 -1.93 -0.47
C LEU A 247 20.46 -3.27 -0.84
N ILE A 248 20.05 -4.36 -0.19
CA ILE A 248 20.54 -5.71 -0.51
C ILE A 248 20.14 -6.10 -1.94
N SER A 249 18.89 -5.82 -2.34
CA SER A 249 18.40 -6.04 -3.70
C SER A 249 19.25 -5.28 -4.72
N ALA A 250 19.55 -4.00 -4.45
CA ALA A 250 20.41 -3.18 -5.31
C ALA A 250 21.84 -3.74 -5.42
N MET A 251 22.45 -4.14 -4.30
CA MET A 251 23.79 -4.74 -4.31
C MET A 251 23.85 -6.01 -5.16
N LEU A 252 22.87 -6.88 -5.01
CA LEU A 252 22.76 -8.12 -5.84
C LEU A 252 22.51 -7.78 -7.31
N GLY A 253 21.70 -6.73 -7.58
CA GLY A 253 21.45 -6.25 -8.93
C GLY A 253 22.72 -5.72 -9.61
N PHE A 254 23.55 -4.96 -8.93
CA PHE A 254 24.87 -4.52 -9.44
C PHE A 254 25.86 -5.66 -9.59
N ALA A 255 25.86 -6.63 -8.66
CA ALA A 255 26.65 -7.83 -8.80
C ALA A 255 26.26 -8.64 -10.05
N ALA A 256 24.94 -8.69 -10.37
CA ALA A 256 24.48 -9.31 -11.59
C ALA A 256 25.00 -8.59 -12.86
N ILE A 257 25.04 -7.25 -12.89
CA ILE A 257 25.66 -6.48 -13.99
C ILE A 257 27.12 -6.90 -14.18
N TRP A 258 27.88 -6.90 -13.08
CA TRP A 258 29.29 -7.28 -13.11
C TRP A 258 29.49 -8.73 -13.62
N LEU A 259 28.67 -9.69 -13.17
CA LEU A 259 28.75 -11.08 -13.61
C LEU A 259 28.40 -11.25 -15.09
N PHE A 260 27.41 -10.52 -15.61
CA PHE A 260 27.10 -10.54 -17.04
C PHE A 260 28.28 -10.01 -17.85
N ALA A 261 28.85 -8.86 -17.48
CA ALA A 261 29.98 -8.27 -18.18
C ALA A 261 31.27 -9.10 -18.07
N SER A 262 31.49 -9.82 -16.96
CA SER A 262 32.68 -10.66 -16.75
C SER A 262 32.59 -12.06 -17.37
N GLY A 263 31.60 -12.32 -18.23
CA GLY A 263 31.47 -13.61 -18.92
C GLY A 263 30.93 -14.76 -18.04
N GLN A 264 30.22 -14.43 -16.97
CA GLN A 264 29.56 -15.38 -16.09
C GLN A 264 28.01 -15.23 -16.15
N PRO A 265 27.42 -15.32 -17.36
CA PRO A 265 26.02 -14.91 -17.54
C PRO A 265 25.02 -15.77 -16.76
N MET A 266 25.34 -17.04 -16.49
CA MET A 266 24.46 -17.90 -15.68
C MET A 266 24.34 -17.41 -14.24
N TRP A 267 25.45 -17.02 -13.60
CA TRP A 267 25.41 -16.47 -12.25
C TRP A 267 24.76 -15.09 -12.20
N GLY A 268 25.02 -14.26 -13.23
CA GLY A 268 24.31 -13.00 -13.42
C GLY A 268 22.78 -13.19 -13.49
N LEU A 269 22.34 -14.19 -14.27
CA LEU A 269 20.92 -14.54 -14.40
C LEU A 269 20.32 -15.02 -13.09
N VAL A 270 21.03 -15.88 -12.35
CA VAL A 270 20.57 -16.37 -11.03
C VAL A 270 20.35 -15.18 -10.08
N LEU A 271 21.31 -14.23 -10.00
CA LEU A 271 21.13 -13.05 -9.17
C LEU A 271 19.98 -12.16 -9.66
N ALA A 272 19.85 -11.95 -10.95
CA ALA A 272 18.73 -11.17 -11.52
C ALA A 272 17.36 -11.79 -11.18
N LEU A 273 17.25 -13.11 -11.17
CA LEU A 273 16.04 -13.84 -10.77
C LEU A 273 15.77 -13.74 -9.26
N ILE A 274 16.79 -13.63 -8.41
CA ILE A 274 16.66 -13.43 -6.96
C ILE A 274 16.21 -12.00 -6.63
N VAL A 275 16.68 -11.00 -7.37
CA VAL A 275 16.29 -9.60 -7.19
C VAL A 275 14.78 -9.40 -7.34
N GLY A 276 14.12 -10.15 -8.24
CA GLY A 276 12.67 -10.03 -8.45
C GLY A 276 11.83 -10.22 -7.18
N PRO A 277 11.95 -11.34 -6.45
CA PRO A 277 11.28 -11.51 -5.15
C PRO A 277 11.70 -10.51 -4.08
N LEU A 278 12.98 -10.07 -4.05
CA LEU A 278 13.46 -9.10 -3.06
C LEU A 278 12.74 -7.76 -3.16
N ASP A 279 12.49 -7.27 -4.38
CA ASP A 279 11.67 -6.07 -4.61
C ASP A 279 10.22 -6.26 -4.15
N GLY A 280 9.72 -7.50 -4.13
CA GLY A 280 8.42 -7.83 -3.57
C GLY A 280 8.40 -7.78 -2.05
N ILE A 281 9.50 -8.23 -1.42
CA ILE A 281 9.66 -8.32 0.03
C ILE A 281 9.68 -6.93 0.66
N ASP A 282 10.52 -5.99 0.17
CA ASP A 282 10.63 -4.64 0.74
C ASP A 282 9.29 -3.89 0.68
N GLY A 283 8.65 -3.89 -0.49
CA GLY A 283 7.36 -3.24 -0.65
C GLY A 283 6.23 -3.91 0.14
N LYS A 284 6.27 -5.24 0.34
CA LYS A 284 5.29 -5.93 1.18
C LYS A 284 5.53 -5.64 2.66
N LEU A 285 6.79 -5.67 3.13
CA LEU A 285 7.19 -5.33 4.49
C LEU A 285 6.79 -3.90 4.82
N ALA A 286 7.08 -2.94 3.93
CA ALA A 286 6.67 -1.54 4.07
C ALA A 286 5.15 -1.39 4.24
N ARG A 287 4.35 -2.11 3.44
CA ARG A 287 2.89 -2.08 3.54
C ARG A 287 2.36 -2.74 4.81
N VAL A 288 2.95 -3.87 5.22
CA VAL A 288 2.55 -4.58 6.43
C VAL A 288 2.89 -3.79 7.68
N ARG A 289 4.08 -3.19 7.77
CA ARG A 289 4.50 -2.36 8.90
C ARG A 289 4.07 -0.89 8.81
N GLN A 290 3.42 -0.45 7.71
CA GLN A 290 3.13 0.96 7.45
C GLN A 290 4.39 1.85 7.51
N GLU A 291 5.52 1.33 7.05
CA GLU A 291 6.80 2.04 6.93
C GLU A 291 6.96 2.56 5.51
N PHE A 292 6.78 3.86 5.32
CA PHE A 292 6.95 4.50 4.02
C PHE A 292 8.17 5.42 4.07
N SER A 293 9.07 5.20 3.14
CA SER A 293 10.28 6.01 2.97
C SER A 293 10.01 7.12 1.95
N ARG A 294 10.67 8.29 2.13
CA ARG A 294 10.76 9.35 1.11
C ARG A 294 11.58 8.93 -0.12
N TRP A 295 12.32 7.81 0.00
CA TRP A 295 13.16 7.26 -1.06
C TRP A 295 12.41 6.34 -2.04
N GLY A 296 11.08 6.14 -1.88
CA GLY A 296 10.30 5.25 -2.74
C GLY A 296 10.32 5.63 -4.22
N ASP A 297 10.46 6.93 -4.55
CA ASP A 297 10.61 7.37 -5.95
C ASP A 297 11.98 6.99 -6.51
N LEU A 298 13.03 6.99 -5.67
CA LEU A 298 14.39 6.59 -6.08
C LEU A 298 14.48 5.09 -6.36
N GLU A 299 13.72 4.26 -5.64
CA GLU A 299 13.61 2.82 -5.87
C GLU A 299 13.19 2.51 -7.32
N HIS A 300 12.18 3.22 -7.84
CA HIS A 300 11.74 3.03 -9.23
C HIS A 300 12.80 3.41 -10.26
N VAL A 301 13.62 4.44 -9.98
CA VAL A 301 14.74 4.82 -10.85
C VAL A 301 15.83 3.76 -10.80
N LEU A 302 16.17 3.29 -9.60
CA LEU A 302 17.18 2.25 -9.38
C LEU A 302 16.81 0.94 -10.10
N ASP A 303 15.54 0.53 -10.01
CA ASP A 303 15.02 -0.64 -10.73
C ASP A 303 15.25 -0.55 -12.23
N LYS A 304 15.05 0.63 -12.81
CA LYS A 304 15.29 0.86 -14.25
C LYS A 304 16.78 0.84 -14.60
N VAL A 305 17.61 1.43 -13.76
CA VAL A 305 19.08 1.39 -13.93
C VAL A 305 19.58 -0.05 -13.92
N LEU A 306 19.11 -0.87 -12.98
CA LEU A 306 19.47 -2.28 -12.91
C LEU A 306 18.97 -3.06 -14.12
N GLU A 307 17.68 -2.92 -14.50
CA GLU A 307 17.09 -3.60 -15.65
C GLU A 307 17.87 -3.34 -16.94
N TYR A 308 18.14 -2.06 -17.21
CA TYR A 308 18.85 -1.69 -18.43
C TYR A 308 20.34 -2.04 -18.34
N GLY A 309 20.95 -1.92 -17.15
CA GLY A 309 22.33 -2.33 -16.90
C GLY A 309 22.55 -3.82 -17.18
N TRP A 310 21.59 -4.69 -16.85
CA TRP A 310 21.68 -6.12 -17.15
C TRP A 310 21.68 -6.40 -18.67
N PHE A 311 20.81 -5.72 -19.43
CA PHE A 311 20.79 -5.88 -20.89
C PHE A 311 22.07 -5.34 -21.55
N LEU A 312 22.61 -4.22 -21.08
CA LEU A 312 23.85 -3.65 -21.59
C LEU A 312 25.05 -4.54 -21.26
N ALA A 313 25.14 -5.04 -20.02
CA ALA A 313 26.21 -5.94 -19.61
C ALA A 313 26.19 -7.28 -20.36
N LEU A 314 25.00 -7.83 -20.61
CA LEU A 314 24.82 -9.04 -21.43
C LEU A 314 25.20 -8.78 -22.89
N ALA A 315 24.86 -7.59 -23.42
CA ALA A 315 25.26 -7.21 -24.77
C ALA A 315 26.78 -7.00 -24.91
N ASP A 316 27.42 -6.45 -23.89
CA ASP A 316 28.88 -6.29 -23.83
C ASP A 316 29.58 -7.65 -23.99
N TRP A 317 29.20 -8.61 -23.14
CA TRP A 317 29.71 -9.98 -23.23
C TRP A 317 29.39 -10.63 -24.58
N LEU A 318 28.15 -10.54 -25.07
CA LEU A 318 27.76 -11.12 -26.37
C LEU A 318 28.45 -10.43 -27.55
N SER A 319 28.89 -9.19 -27.38
CA SER A 319 29.55 -8.43 -28.46
C SER A 319 30.91 -9.02 -28.88
N GLU A 320 31.56 -9.78 -28.00
CA GLU A 320 32.78 -10.51 -28.35
C GLU A 320 32.56 -11.48 -29.52
N SER A 321 31.36 -12.08 -29.63
CA SER A 321 31.02 -13.07 -30.68
C SER A 321 30.14 -12.48 -31.79
N TYR A 322 29.29 -11.50 -31.46
CA TYR A 322 28.24 -10.97 -32.36
C TYR A 322 28.41 -9.48 -32.69
N GLY A 323 29.45 -8.82 -32.16
CA GLY A 323 29.82 -7.45 -32.47
C GLY A 323 28.67 -6.46 -32.22
N LEU A 324 28.48 -5.55 -33.17
CA LEU A 324 27.46 -4.49 -33.10
C LEU A 324 26.03 -5.03 -32.96
N SER A 325 25.74 -6.25 -33.46
CA SER A 325 24.41 -6.84 -33.40
C SER A 325 23.92 -7.04 -31.96
N ALA A 326 24.83 -7.33 -31.02
CA ALA A 326 24.48 -7.47 -29.59
C ALA A 326 24.04 -6.12 -29.00
N TRP A 327 24.75 -5.06 -29.30
CA TRP A 327 24.39 -3.70 -28.86
C TRP A 327 23.09 -3.19 -29.48
N LEU A 328 22.84 -3.50 -30.75
CA LEU A 328 21.58 -3.16 -31.42
C LEU A 328 20.41 -3.91 -30.79
N ALA A 329 20.60 -5.18 -30.43
CA ALA A 329 19.57 -5.95 -29.74
C ALA A 329 19.26 -5.36 -28.37
N ALA A 330 20.26 -5.04 -27.54
CA ALA A 330 20.07 -4.39 -26.25
C ALA A 330 19.38 -3.03 -26.39
N GLY A 331 19.86 -2.21 -27.34
CA GLY A 331 19.24 -0.91 -27.64
C GLY A 331 17.77 -1.05 -28.02
N GLY A 332 17.42 -2.04 -28.85
CA GLY A 332 16.05 -2.35 -29.23
C GLY A 332 15.19 -2.72 -28.01
N ILE A 333 15.66 -3.64 -27.15
CA ILE A 333 14.95 -4.03 -25.91
C ILE A 333 14.69 -2.81 -25.03
N ILE A 334 15.72 -2.00 -24.80
CA ILE A 334 15.65 -0.80 -23.95
C ILE A 334 14.69 0.24 -24.52
N ILE A 335 14.76 0.50 -25.83
CA ILE A 335 13.88 1.46 -26.52
C ILE A 335 12.42 1.02 -26.40
N PHE A 336 12.10 -0.26 -26.65
CA PHE A 336 10.74 -0.76 -26.49
C PHE A 336 10.24 -0.66 -25.04
N ALA A 337 11.08 -1.02 -24.05
CA ALA A 337 10.73 -0.91 -22.64
C ALA A 337 10.54 0.54 -22.17
N LEU A 338 11.39 1.47 -22.63
CA LEU A 338 11.26 2.90 -22.35
C LEU A 338 10.00 3.49 -22.99
N SER A 339 9.72 3.13 -24.25
CA SER A 339 8.54 3.63 -24.98
C SER A 339 7.25 3.13 -24.32
N GLU A 340 7.22 1.89 -23.84
CA GLU A 340 6.09 1.35 -23.08
C GLU A 340 5.91 2.10 -21.76
N ALA A 341 6.99 2.33 -21.00
CA ALA A 341 6.96 3.07 -19.75
C ALA A 341 6.48 4.52 -19.96
N ALA A 342 6.99 5.19 -20.99
CA ALA A 342 6.59 6.55 -21.36
C ALA A 342 5.10 6.62 -21.75
N SER A 343 4.61 5.68 -22.57
CA SER A 343 3.20 5.59 -22.96
C SER A 343 2.30 5.36 -21.74
N GLY A 344 2.70 4.46 -20.81
CA GLY A 344 1.98 4.19 -19.59
C GLY A 344 1.93 5.40 -18.65
N GLU A 345 3.04 6.13 -18.51
CA GLU A 345 3.10 7.34 -17.67
C GLU A 345 2.30 8.50 -18.29
N PHE A 346 2.37 8.68 -19.62
CA PHE A 346 1.55 9.65 -20.33
C PHE A 346 0.05 9.34 -20.11
N PHE A 347 -0.35 8.08 -20.30
CA PHE A 347 -1.72 7.65 -20.09
C PHE A 347 -2.19 7.92 -18.65
N ARG A 348 -1.34 7.62 -17.66
CA ARG A 348 -1.63 7.85 -16.24
C ARG A 348 -1.82 9.35 -15.94
N ARG A 349 -0.95 10.21 -16.47
CA ARG A 349 -1.06 11.67 -16.28
C ARG A 349 -2.29 12.24 -16.95
N PHE A 350 -2.62 11.74 -18.14
CA PHE A 350 -3.75 12.23 -18.94
C PHE A 350 -5.10 11.75 -18.40
N THR A 351 -5.20 10.49 -17.97
CA THR A 351 -6.48 9.88 -17.58
C THR A 351 -6.67 9.72 -16.07
N GLY A 352 -5.63 9.88 -15.27
CA GLY A 352 -5.62 9.53 -13.84
C GLY A 352 -5.57 8.03 -13.58
N ARG A 353 -5.48 7.17 -14.62
CA ARG A 353 -5.54 5.70 -14.54
C ARG A 353 -4.27 5.06 -15.09
N GLN A 354 -4.01 3.85 -14.66
CA GLN A 354 -2.93 3.05 -15.26
C GLN A 354 -3.45 2.27 -16.47
N LEU A 355 -2.72 2.27 -17.57
CA LEU A 355 -3.10 1.54 -18.78
C LEU A 355 -3.29 0.04 -18.50
N ASP A 356 -2.43 -0.56 -17.71
CA ASP A 356 -2.49 -1.98 -17.28
C ASP A 356 -3.80 -2.34 -16.56
N ASP A 357 -4.51 -1.36 -16.03
CA ASP A 357 -5.71 -1.50 -15.22
C ASP A 357 -6.96 -0.90 -15.88
N TRP A 358 -6.83 -0.52 -17.15
CA TRP A 358 -7.91 0.10 -17.91
C TRP A 358 -9.06 -0.86 -18.20
N GLY A 359 -8.77 -2.14 -18.49
CA GLY A 359 -9.77 -3.14 -18.79
C GLY A 359 -9.35 -4.58 -18.51
N SER A 360 -10.25 -5.52 -18.78
CA SER A 360 -9.99 -6.96 -18.54
C SER A 360 -8.88 -7.51 -19.45
N PHE A 361 -8.77 -7.01 -20.67
CA PHE A 361 -7.71 -7.40 -21.60
C PHE A 361 -6.35 -6.93 -21.07
N GLU A 362 -6.21 -5.66 -20.70
CA GLU A 362 -4.97 -5.08 -20.19
C GLU A 362 -4.47 -5.80 -18.95
N ARG A 363 -5.36 -6.16 -18.03
CA ARG A 363 -5.03 -6.95 -16.85
C ARG A 363 -4.54 -8.35 -17.17
N ARG A 364 -5.16 -9.03 -18.16
CA ARG A 364 -4.70 -10.35 -18.61
C ARG A 364 -3.38 -10.24 -19.37
N PHE A 365 -3.27 -9.25 -20.25
CA PHE A 365 -2.04 -8.99 -21.00
C PHE A 365 -0.86 -8.67 -20.06
N ARG A 366 -1.11 -7.97 -18.95
CA ARG A 366 -0.10 -7.71 -17.93
C ARG A 366 0.57 -8.98 -17.38
N LEU A 367 -0.14 -10.11 -17.34
CA LEU A 367 0.45 -11.39 -16.89
C LEU A 367 1.57 -11.87 -17.82
N ILE A 368 1.38 -11.71 -19.11
CA ILE A 368 2.26 -12.24 -20.16
C ILE A 368 3.04 -11.15 -20.88
N GLY A 369 2.81 -9.88 -20.58
CA GLY A 369 3.56 -8.77 -21.20
C GLY A 369 5.03 -8.80 -20.79
N GLY A 370 5.92 -8.46 -21.73
CA GLY A 370 7.36 -8.41 -21.52
C GLY A 370 7.71 -7.35 -20.46
N ARG A 371 8.31 -7.80 -19.37
CA ARG A 371 8.77 -7.01 -18.24
C ARG A 371 10.06 -7.61 -17.70
N ARG A 372 10.79 -6.89 -16.84
CA ARG A 372 12.03 -7.37 -16.24
C ARG A 372 11.93 -8.86 -15.82
N ASN A 373 10.95 -9.20 -14.97
CA ASN A 373 10.82 -10.58 -14.51
C ASN A 373 10.55 -11.57 -15.65
N THR A 374 9.58 -11.27 -16.54
CA THR A 374 9.24 -12.19 -17.64
C THR A 374 10.40 -12.35 -18.61
N PHE A 375 11.19 -11.32 -18.88
CA PHE A 375 12.37 -11.40 -19.74
C PHE A 375 13.42 -12.35 -19.17
N PHE A 376 13.78 -12.19 -17.89
CA PHE A 376 14.85 -13.01 -17.29
C PHE A 376 14.39 -14.44 -17.00
N TRP A 377 13.11 -14.65 -16.68
CA TRP A 377 12.54 -16.01 -16.65
C TRP A 377 12.49 -16.67 -18.02
N THR A 378 12.23 -15.92 -19.10
CA THR A 378 12.29 -16.41 -20.48
C THR A 378 13.73 -16.73 -20.89
N LEU A 379 14.73 -15.98 -20.41
CA LEU A 379 16.14 -16.23 -20.71
C LEU A 379 16.67 -17.51 -20.04
N LEU A 380 16.08 -17.94 -18.92
CA LEU A 380 16.59 -19.06 -18.12
C LEU A 380 16.76 -20.38 -18.92
N PRO A 381 15.76 -20.87 -19.67
CA PRO A 381 15.95 -22.09 -20.45
C PRO A 381 17.05 -21.97 -21.50
N PHE A 382 17.19 -20.83 -22.15
CA PHE A 382 18.26 -20.57 -23.12
C PHE A 382 19.63 -20.53 -22.45
N GLY A 383 19.73 -19.92 -21.26
CA GLY A 383 20.95 -19.91 -20.46
C GLY A 383 21.40 -21.31 -20.05
N ILE A 384 20.46 -22.16 -19.60
CA ILE A 384 20.73 -23.58 -19.25
C ILE A 384 21.25 -24.34 -20.45
N MET A 385 20.74 -24.09 -21.66
CA MET A 385 21.16 -24.71 -22.91
C MET A 385 22.41 -24.08 -23.53
N GLY A 386 22.96 -22.99 -22.95
CA GLY A 386 24.08 -22.24 -23.53
C GLY A 386 23.71 -21.39 -24.76
N LEU A 387 22.42 -21.24 -25.07
CA LEU A 387 21.91 -20.53 -26.25
C LEU A 387 21.63 -19.06 -25.97
N TRP A 388 22.60 -18.39 -25.36
CA TRP A 388 22.43 -17.00 -24.86
C TRP A 388 22.03 -16.01 -25.94
N TRP A 389 22.64 -16.06 -27.12
CA TRP A 389 22.30 -15.17 -28.24
C TRP A 389 20.87 -15.40 -28.72
N THR A 390 20.47 -16.65 -28.89
CA THR A 390 19.10 -17.00 -29.30
C THR A 390 18.10 -16.49 -28.25
N GLY A 391 18.38 -16.71 -26.95
CA GLY A 391 17.55 -16.19 -25.85
C GLY A 391 17.45 -14.68 -25.87
N PHE A 392 18.55 -13.98 -26.16
CA PHE A 392 18.58 -12.53 -26.22
C PHE A 392 17.73 -11.98 -27.39
N LEU A 393 17.79 -12.62 -28.56
CA LEU A 393 16.92 -12.29 -29.69
C LEU A 393 15.44 -12.58 -29.42
N VAL A 394 15.15 -13.66 -28.69
CA VAL A 394 13.77 -13.97 -28.23
C VAL A 394 13.26 -12.88 -27.30
N ILE A 395 14.09 -12.36 -26.38
CA ILE A 395 13.72 -11.22 -25.54
C ILE A 395 13.46 -9.97 -26.37
N LEU A 396 14.30 -9.69 -27.38
CA LEU A 396 14.08 -8.55 -28.29
C LEU A 396 12.72 -8.67 -29.01
N ALA A 397 12.42 -9.83 -29.58
CA ALA A 397 11.14 -10.08 -30.24
C ALA A 397 9.97 -9.97 -29.25
N TYR A 398 10.13 -10.48 -28.04
CA TYR A 398 9.16 -10.39 -26.97
C TYR A 398 8.90 -8.92 -26.56
N ALA A 399 9.95 -8.12 -26.39
CA ALA A 399 9.83 -6.69 -26.11
C ALA A 399 9.11 -5.94 -27.23
N ALA A 400 9.46 -6.23 -28.49
CA ALA A 400 8.82 -5.62 -29.66
C ALA A 400 7.32 -5.96 -29.77
N ILE A 401 6.95 -7.24 -29.56
CA ILE A 401 5.54 -7.69 -29.58
C ILE A 401 4.78 -7.05 -28.42
N THR A 402 5.36 -7.01 -27.22
CA THR A 402 4.74 -6.39 -26.05
C THR A 402 4.50 -4.90 -26.31
N PHE A 403 5.50 -4.20 -26.81
CA PHE A 403 5.38 -2.79 -27.18
C PHE A 403 4.28 -2.57 -28.23
N ALA A 404 4.27 -3.34 -29.31
CA ALA A 404 3.28 -3.20 -30.38
C ALA A 404 1.85 -3.37 -29.84
N ILE A 405 1.60 -4.38 -28.99
CA ILE A 405 0.27 -4.62 -28.39
C ILE A 405 -0.08 -3.50 -27.40
N SER A 406 0.85 -3.15 -26.50
CA SER A 406 0.63 -2.08 -25.51
C SER A 406 0.38 -0.73 -26.18
N HIS A 407 1.14 -0.41 -27.22
CA HIS A 407 1.01 0.85 -27.94
C HIS A 407 -0.28 0.93 -28.76
N TRP A 408 -0.66 -0.17 -29.43
CA TRP A 408 -1.96 -0.26 -30.08
C TRP A 408 -3.10 -0.05 -29.09
N ARG A 409 -3.06 -0.68 -27.92
CA ARG A 409 -4.07 -0.51 -26.88
C ARG A 409 -4.08 0.90 -26.31
N PHE A 410 -2.90 1.50 -26.12
CA PHE A 410 -2.76 2.90 -25.72
C PHE A 410 -3.44 3.84 -26.71
N CYS A 411 -3.14 3.73 -28.00
CA CYS A 411 -3.75 4.58 -29.04
C CYS A 411 -5.27 4.40 -29.08
N ARG A 412 -5.75 3.15 -28.98
CA ARG A 412 -7.19 2.85 -28.93
C ARG A 412 -7.86 3.47 -27.69
N ALA A 413 -7.26 3.35 -26.53
CA ALA A 413 -7.80 3.89 -25.28
C ALA A 413 -7.85 5.42 -25.30
N ILE A 414 -6.82 6.08 -25.81
CA ILE A 414 -6.79 7.55 -26.00
C ILE A 414 -7.85 7.99 -27.02
N GLY A 415 -8.00 7.27 -28.14
CA GLY A 415 -9.02 7.56 -29.14
C GLY A 415 -10.43 7.45 -28.59
N LEU A 416 -10.73 6.39 -27.84
CA LEU A 416 -12.03 6.22 -27.16
C LEU A 416 -12.25 7.29 -26.10
N TYR A 417 -11.23 7.65 -25.35
CA TYR A 417 -11.30 8.72 -24.36
C TYR A 417 -11.59 10.07 -25.00
N GLY A 418 -10.94 10.41 -26.12
CA GLY A 418 -11.17 11.64 -26.89
C GLY A 418 -12.59 11.73 -27.48
N GLN A 419 -13.17 10.59 -27.88
CA GLN A 419 -14.54 10.53 -28.41
C GLN A 419 -15.62 10.60 -27.34
N GLN A 420 -15.34 10.15 -26.12
CA GLN A 420 -16.25 10.12 -24.99
C GLN A 420 -16.14 11.33 -24.06
N VAL A 421 -15.59 12.45 -24.52
CA VAL A 421 -15.53 13.71 -23.74
C VAL A 421 -16.95 14.34 -23.66
N SER A 422 -17.94 13.53 -23.28
CA SER A 422 -19.21 14.02 -22.78
C SER A 422 -19.06 14.45 -21.32
N ASP A 423 -19.93 15.32 -20.87
CA ASP A 423 -19.97 15.72 -19.43
C ASP A 423 -20.18 14.53 -18.48
N GLU A 424 -20.69 13.42 -19.00
CA GLU A 424 -20.88 12.17 -18.28
C GLU A 424 -19.55 11.48 -18.00
N VAL A 425 -18.63 11.43 -18.97
CA VAL A 425 -17.28 10.89 -18.77
C VAL A 425 -16.49 11.73 -17.78
N ARG A 426 -16.62 13.06 -17.82
CA ARG A 426 -16.01 13.96 -16.83
C ARG A 426 -16.57 13.72 -15.43
N ARG A 427 -17.88 13.57 -15.30
CA ARG A 427 -18.54 13.28 -14.02
C ARG A 427 -18.15 11.91 -13.46
N ASN A 428 -18.06 10.90 -14.29
CA ASN A 428 -17.65 9.56 -13.92
C ASN A 428 -16.18 9.53 -13.53
N PHE A 429 -15.32 10.29 -14.21
CA PHE A 429 -13.93 10.48 -13.83
C PHE A 429 -13.76 11.16 -12.48
N ALA A 430 -14.59 12.12 -12.15
CA ALA A 430 -14.57 12.78 -10.86
C ALA A 430 -15.07 11.89 -9.72
N ARG A 431 -15.96 10.94 -10.02
CA ARG A 431 -16.59 10.06 -9.02
C ARG A 431 -15.89 8.71 -8.83
N SER A 432 -15.41 8.10 -9.88
CA SER A 432 -14.75 6.80 -9.81
C SER A 432 -13.67 6.68 -10.86
N ALA A 433 -12.44 6.42 -10.43
CA ALA A 433 -11.36 6.08 -11.34
C ALA A 433 -11.51 4.67 -11.97
N TYR A 434 -12.63 3.96 -11.76
CA TYR A 434 -12.75 2.53 -12.11
C TYR A 434 -14.14 2.12 -12.57
N ASP A 435 -14.86 3.01 -13.31
CA ASP A 435 -16.20 2.75 -13.84
C ASP A 435 -16.29 1.57 -14.82
N PHE A 436 -15.12 1.10 -15.31
CA PHE A 436 -15.03 -0.10 -16.15
C PHE A 436 -15.02 -1.41 -15.35
N LEU A 437 -15.00 -1.34 -14.02
CA LEU A 437 -15.13 -2.51 -13.17
C LEU A 437 -16.61 -2.85 -13.02
N PRO A 438 -16.97 -4.14 -12.91
CA PRO A 438 -18.34 -4.52 -12.58
C PRO A 438 -18.77 -3.79 -11.31
N LYS A 439 -19.89 -3.09 -11.37
CA LYS A 439 -20.49 -2.47 -10.19
C LYS A 439 -20.74 -3.56 -9.15
N SER A 440 -20.45 -3.27 -7.89
CA SER A 440 -20.83 -4.17 -6.81
C SER A 440 -22.35 -4.34 -6.84
N ARG A 441 -22.87 -5.52 -6.44
CA ARG A 441 -24.30 -5.80 -6.44
C ARG A 441 -25.16 -4.78 -5.67
N THR A 442 -24.55 -3.97 -4.81
CA THR A 442 -25.17 -2.88 -4.04
C THR A 442 -25.49 -1.62 -4.84
N GLU A 443 -24.94 -1.43 -6.05
CA GLU A 443 -25.25 -0.28 -6.93
C GLU A 443 -26.33 -0.61 -7.98
N ALA A 444 -26.85 -1.82 -7.99
CA ALA A 444 -27.83 -2.31 -8.96
C ALA A 444 -29.24 -2.49 -8.36
N SER A 445 -29.50 -1.98 -7.16
CA SER A 445 -30.83 -1.96 -6.50
C SER A 445 -31.34 -0.55 -6.30
#